data_a7e6c4b46d18762261a67964f3616f16
#
_entry.id   a7e6c4b46d18762261a67964f3616f16
#
_cell.length_a   1.000
_cell.length_b   1.000
_cell.length_c   1.000
_cell.angle_alpha   90.00
_cell.angle_beta   90.00
_cell.angle_gamma   90.00
#
_symmetry.space_group_name_H-M   'P 1'
#
loop_
_entity.id
_entity.type
_entity.pdbx_description
1 polymer ?
#
loop_
_entity_poly.entity_id
_entity_poly.type
_entity_poly.pdbx_seq_one_letter_code
_entity_poly.pdbx_strand_id
1 'polypeptide(L)'
;MKPLIREIHLFDSYIAGNTHLKDKSVLDAIQVGNLLGLQREDNKFDSNAILILYEDGRKLGYVPEKDNIVFARLMDADKMLKVKITKIEQKGSFKQISIGIYLVDF
;
A
#
# COMPACT_ATOMS: atom_id res chain seq x y z
N MET A 1 -0.55 -32.25 -5.12
CA MET A 1 -1.40 -31.37 -4.27
C MET A 1 -0.89 -29.94 -4.35
N LYS A 2 -1.76 -29.03 -4.63
CA LYS A 2 -1.41 -27.61 -4.62
C LYS A 2 -1.30 -27.14 -3.17
N PRO A 3 -0.25 -26.37 -2.80
CA PRO A 3 -0.22 -25.74 -1.49
C PRO A 3 -1.38 -24.76 -1.38
N LEU A 4 -2.01 -24.71 -0.22
CA LEU A 4 -3.04 -23.74 0.07
C LEU A 4 -2.39 -22.40 0.35
N ILE A 5 -2.70 -21.42 -0.48
CA ILE A 5 -2.31 -20.04 -0.25
C ILE A 5 -3.54 -19.33 0.28
N ARG A 6 -3.39 -18.68 1.43
CA ARG A 6 -4.46 -17.92 2.06
C ARG A 6 -4.11 -16.44 2.04
N GLU A 7 -5.12 -15.64 1.76
CA GLU A 7 -5.03 -14.20 1.93
C GLU A 7 -5.90 -13.84 3.13
N ILE A 8 -5.29 -13.33 4.18
CA ILE A 8 -5.98 -12.96 5.40
C ILE A 8 -6.09 -11.44 5.43
N HIS A 9 -7.31 -10.93 5.38
CA HIS A 9 -7.54 -9.49 5.49
C HIS A 9 -7.15 -9.02 6.89
N LEU A 10 -6.20 -8.09 6.96
CA LEU A 10 -5.70 -7.55 8.22
C LEU A 10 -6.32 -6.21 8.55
N PHE A 11 -6.44 -5.32 7.57
CA PHE A 11 -6.77 -3.93 7.87
C PHE A 11 -7.23 -3.20 6.62
N ASP A 12 -8.12 -2.22 6.80
CA ASP A 12 -8.51 -1.26 5.78
C ASP A 12 -7.86 0.08 6.10
N SER A 13 -7.20 0.65 5.12
CA SER A 13 -6.50 1.91 5.26
C SER A 13 -6.67 2.75 3.98
N TYR A 14 -5.78 3.69 3.76
CA TYR A 14 -5.76 4.54 2.58
C TYR A 14 -4.31 4.86 2.21
N ILE A 15 -4.11 5.45 1.04
CA ILE A 15 -2.78 5.88 0.61
C ILE A 15 -2.55 7.31 1.07
N ALA A 16 -1.50 7.53 1.86
CA ALA A 16 -1.09 8.84 2.33
C ALA A 16 -0.02 9.43 1.42
N GLY A 17 0.05 10.76 1.35
CA GLY A 17 1.12 11.46 0.65
C GLY A 17 1.01 11.46 -0.87
N ASN A 18 -0.10 11.03 -1.44
CA ASN A 18 -0.28 10.99 -2.89
C ASN A 18 -0.43 12.37 -3.55
N THR A 19 -0.58 13.43 -2.76
CA THR A 19 -0.60 14.81 -3.26
C THR A 19 0.81 15.36 -3.52
N HIS A 20 1.84 14.70 -2.99
CA HIS A 20 3.23 15.13 -3.07
C HIS A 20 4.06 14.32 -4.08
N LEU A 21 3.40 13.60 -4.97
CA LEU A 21 4.09 12.78 -5.98
C LEU A 21 4.75 13.66 -7.03
N LYS A 22 5.97 13.31 -7.44
CA LYS A 22 6.65 13.96 -8.58
C LYS A 22 5.95 13.62 -9.89
N ASP A 23 5.62 12.35 -10.07
CA ASP A 23 4.88 11.86 -11.23
C ASP A 23 3.44 11.53 -10.82
N LYS A 24 2.54 12.45 -11.09
CA LYS A 24 1.12 12.29 -10.76
C LYS A 24 0.35 11.51 -11.83
N SER A 25 0.99 11.19 -12.96
CA SER A 25 0.33 10.43 -14.02
C SER A 25 -0.08 9.03 -13.57
N VAL A 26 0.60 8.47 -12.56
CA VAL A 26 0.24 7.18 -11.98
C VAL A 26 -1.18 7.18 -11.42
N LEU A 27 -1.67 8.34 -10.94
CA LEU A 27 -3.01 8.47 -10.40
C LEU A 27 -4.11 8.29 -11.45
N ASP A 28 -3.77 8.46 -12.72
CA ASP A 28 -4.71 8.24 -13.83
C ASP A 28 -4.74 6.77 -14.27
N ALA A 29 -3.73 6.00 -13.89
CA ALA A 29 -3.59 4.59 -14.27
C ALA A 29 -4.27 3.63 -13.31
N ILE A 30 -4.46 4.02 -12.06
CA ILE A 30 -4.97 3.13 -11.01
C ILE A 30 -6.45 2.79 -11.19
N GLN A 31 -6.80 1.58 -10.77
CA GLN A 31 -8.18 1.06 -10.80
C GLN A 31 -8.46 0.25 -9.53
N VAL A 32 -9.73 0.23 -9.12
CA VAL A 32 -10.18 -0.66 -8.05
C VAL A 32 -9.81 -2.10 -8.41
N GLY A 33 -9.28 -2.82 -7.46
CA GLY A 33 -8.81 -4.19 -7.65
C GLY A 33 -7.34 -4.31 -8.00
N ASN A 34 -6.65 -3.21 -8.32
CA ASN A 34 -5.20 -3.26 -8.57
C ASN A 34 -4.46 -3.78 -7.34
N LEU A 35 -3.48 -4.64 -7.60
CA LEU A 35 -2.53 -5.10 -6.59
C LEU A 35 -1.34 -4.16 -6.57
N LEU A 36 -0.95 -3.77 -5.36
CA LEU A 36 0.12 -2.80 -5.16
C LEU A 36 1.28 -3.44 -4.41
N GLY A 37 2.49 -2.98 -4.72
CA GLY A 37 3.70 -3.38 -4.02
C GLY A 37 3.91 -2.57 -2.76
N LEU A 38 4.53 -3.19 -1.77
CA LEU A 38 4.98 -2.52 -0.55
C LEU A 38 6.49 -2.62 -0.44
N GLN A 39 7.11 -1.53 -0.01
CA GLN A 39 8.56 -1.48 0.19
C GLN A 39 8.88 -0.70 1.45
N ARG A 40 9.68 -1.31 2.34
CA ARG A 40 10.21 -0.58 3.50
C ARG A 40 11.16 0.51 3.00
N GLU A 41 11.03 1.68 3.59
CA GLU A 41 11.88 2.83 3.24
C GLU A 41 12.72 3.23 4.44
N ASP A 42 14.03 3.38 4.23
CA ASP A 42 14.92 3.95 5.24
C ASP A 42 14.74 5.46 5.25
N ASN A 43 13.95 5.94 6.20
CA ASN A 43 13.51 7.32 6.27
C ASN A 43 13.85 7.89 7.65
N LYS A 44 14.64 8.94 7.70
CA LYS A 44 15.06 9.56 8.96
C LYS A 44 13.91 10.22 9.73
N PHE A 45 12.79 10.51 9.06
CA PHE A 45 11.60 11.12 9.68
C PHE A 45 10.63 10.08 10.21
N ASP A 46 10.64 8.86 9.65
CA ASP A 46 9.76 7.78 10.04
C ASP A 46 10.46 6.44 9.79
N SER A 47 10.94 5.83 10.86
CA SER A 47 11.64 4.54 10.78
C SER A 47 10.73 3.38 10.38
N ASN A 48 9.42 3.59 10.39
CA ASN A 48 8.43 2.57 10.01
C ASN A 48 7.81 2.84 8.64
N ALA A 49 8.39 3.75 7.85
CA ALA A 49 7.84 4.13 6.55
C ALA A 49 7.70 2.92 5.62
N ILE A 50 6.54 2.82 5.00
CA ILE A 50 6.23 1.80 3.99
C ILE A 50 5.74 2.49 2.74
N LEU A 51 6.52 2.39 1.69
CA LEU A 51 6.21 2.95 0.39
C LEU A 51 5.24 2.04 -0.35
N ILE A 52 4.24 2.62 -1.01
CA ILE A 52 3.27 1.91 -1.83
C ILE A 52 3.57 2.20 -3.29
N LEU A 53 3.73 1.12 -4.08
CA LEU A 53 4.12 1.20 -5.48
C LEU A 53 3.03 0.62 -6.39
N TYR A 54 2.82 1.31 -7.53
CA TYR A 54 2.04 0.75 -8.62
C TYR A 54 2.77 -0.45 -9.25
N GLU A 55 2.07 -1.26 -10.02
CA GLU A 55 2.63 -2.49 -10.61
C GLU A 55 3.87 -2.27 -11.48
N ASP A 56 4.04 -1.07 -12.07
CA ASP A 56 5.20 -0.71 -12.88
C ASP A 56 6.35 -0.09 -12.05
N GLY A 57 6.21 -0.04 -10.73
CA GLY A 57 7.22 0.50 -9.83
C GLY A 57 7.09 1.97 -9.52
N ARG A 58 6.16 2.70 -10.15
CA ARG A 58 5.94 4.11 -9.82
C ARG A 58 5.36 4.27 -8.43
N LYS A 59 5.82 5.29 -7.73
CA LYS A 59 5.39 5.59 -6.36
C LYS A 59 3.95 6.12 -6.34
N LEU A 60 3.14 5.56 -5.46
CA LEU A 60 1.77 6.03 -5.20
C LEU A 60 1.65 6.83 -3.90
N GLY A 61 2.46 6.53 -2.92
CA GLY A 61 2.43 7.17 -1.62
C GLY A 61 2.91 6.23 -0.54
N TYR A 62 2.32 6.34 0.64
CA TYR A 62 2.74 5.60 1.83
C TYR A 62 1.55 5.02 2.57
N VAL A 63 1.79 3.95 3.33
CA VAL A 63 0.87 3.54 4.39
C VAL A 63 0.85 4.66 5.43
N PRO A 64 -0.34 5.09 5.91
CA PRO A 64 -0.40 6.17 6.88
C PRO A 64 0.46 5.90 8.11
N GLU A 65 1.16 6.92 8.59
CA GLU A 65 2.07 6.80 9.73
C GLU A 65 1.37 6.24 10.97
N LYS A 66 0.12 6.61 11.19
CA LYS A 66 -0.66 6.11 12.33
C LYS A 66 -0.91 4.60 12.29
N ASP A 67 -0.81 3.97 11.10
CA ASP A 67 -1.15 2.56 10.91
C ASP A 67 0.09 1.70 10.60
N ASN A 68 1.24 2.30 10.31
CA ASN A 68 2.33 1.58 9.65
C ASN A 68 3.16 0.66 10.54
N ILE A 69 3.21 0.90 11.86
CA ILE A 69 4.14 0.19 12.74
C ILE A 69 3.94 -1.34 12.72
N VAL A 70 2.70 -1.81 12.77
CA VAL A 70 2.39 -3.24 12.77
C VAL A 70 2.84 -3.87 11.46
N PHE A 71 2.53 -3.23 10.34
CA PHE A 71 2.87 -3.75 9.01
C PHE A 71 4.37 -3.69 8.77
N ALA A 72 5.04 -2.65 9.25
CA ALA A 72 6.50 -2.56 9.18
C ALA A 72 7.16 -3.72 9.94
N ARG A 73 6.67 -4.06 11.13
CA ARG A 73 7.19 -5.18 11.91
C ARG A 73 6.94 -6.52 11.23
N LEU A 74 5.77 -6.71 10.63
CA LEU A 74 5.49 -7.93 9.86
C LEU A 74 6.44 -8.07 8.67
N MET A 75 6.65 -6.99 7.93
CA MET A 75 7.58 -7.00 6.79
C MET A 75 9.02 -7.26 7.24
N ASP A 76 9.45 -6.64 8.34
CA ASP A 76 10.78 -6.84 8.90
C ASP A 76 10.99 -8.28 9.40
N ALA A 77 9.90 -8.98 9.72
CA ALA A 77 9.90 -10.40 10.10
C ALA A 77 9.73 -11.32 8.88
N ASP A 78 9.94 -10.80 7.68
CA ASP A 78 9.83 -11.54 6.41
C ASP A 78 8.43 -12.07 6.11
N LYS A 79 7.39 -11.47 6.69
CA LYS A 79 6.02 -11.81 6.31
C LYS A 79 5.67 -11.14 5.00
N MET A 80 4.94 -11.86 4.16
CA MET A 80 4.49 -11.34 2.88
C MET A 80 3.15 -10.64 3.05
N LEU A 81 3.11 -9.36 2.72
CA LEU A 81 1.90 -8.56 2.71
C LEU A 81 1.50 -8.22 1.28
N LYS A 82 0.22 -8.08 1.06
CA LYS A 82 -0.37 -7.71 -0.22
C LYS A 82 -1.34 -6.57 0.00
N VAL A 83 -1.35 -5.62 -0.91
CA VAL A 83 -2.25 -4.47 -0.86
C VAL A 83 -3.10 -4.45 -2.11
N LYS A 84 -4.37 -4.15 -1.93
CA LYS A 84 -5.33 -4.05 -3.02
C LYS A 84 -6.11 -2.75 -2.90
N ILE A 85 -6.30 -2.06 -4.02
CA ILE A 85 -7.17 -0.87 -4.06
C ILE A 85 -8.62 -1.32 -3.94
N THR A 86 -9.34 -0.80 -2.95
CA THR A 86 -10.73 -1.16 -2.69
C THR A 86 -11.70 -0.09 -3.14
N LYS A 87 -11.28 1.18 -3.16
CA LYS A 87 -12.14 2.31 -3.52
C LYS A 87 -11.30 3.48 -3.98
N ILE A 88 -11.79 4.22 -4.97
CA ILE A 88 -11.18 5.46 -5.44
C ILE A 88 -12.26 6.53 -5.46
N GLU A 89 -12.03 7.63 -4.74
CA GLU A 89 -12.96 8.76 -4.69
C GLU A 89 -12.26 10.05 -5.11
N GLN A 90 -12.89 10.80 -6.00
CA GLN A 90 -12.43 12.15 -6.33
C GLN A 90 -13.09 13.13 -5.37
N LYS A 91 -12.26 13.85 -4.61
CA LYS A 91 -12.73 14.87 -3.66
C LYS A 91 -12.09 16.21 -4.04
N GLY A 92 -12.80 17.01 -4.86
CA GLY A 92 -12.21 18.20 -5.42
C GLY A 92 -11.02 17.87 -6.31
N SER A 93 -9.87 18.46 -6.01
CA SER A 93 -8.61 18.15 -6.72
C SER A 93 -7.86 16.95 -6.13
N PHE A 94 -8.37 16.37 -5.04
CA PHE A 94 -7.74 15.28 -4.31
C PHE A 94 -8.39 13.95 -4.66
N LYS A 95 -7.57 12.95 -4.93
CA LYS A 95 -8.03 11.58 -5.16
C LYS A 95 -7.74 10.75 -3.91
N GLN A 96 -8.78 10.32 -3.23
CA GLN A 96 -8.66 9.45 -2.06
C GLN A 96 -8.69 8.00 -2.49
N ILE A 97 -7.64 7.26 -2.14
CA ILE A 97 -7.46 5.86 -2.55
C ILE A 97 -7.52 4.99 -1.30
N SER A 98 -8.58 4.21 -1.18
CA SER A 98 -8.74 3.26 -0.08
C SER A 98 -8.10 1.94 -0.46
N ILE A 99 -7.45 1.30 0.52
CA ILE A 99 -6.73 0.05 0.31
C ILE A 99 -7.11 -0.97 1.39
N GLY A 100 -7.03 -2.24 1.02
CA GLY A 100 -7.04 -3.35 1.96
C GLY A 100 -5.65 -3.94 2.06
N ILE A 101 -5.23 -4.28 3.27
CA ILE A 101 -3.93 -4.90 3.55
C ILE A 101 -4.18 -6.34 3.98
N TYR A 102 -3.48 -7.27 3.32
CA TYR A 102 -3.67 -8.71 3.49
C TYR A 102 -2.35 -9.38 3.85
N LEU A 103 -2.41 -10.36 4.74
CA LEU A 103 -1.30 -11.28 4.98
C LEU A 103 -1.44 -12.45 3.99
N VAL A 104 -0.36 -12.74 3.27
CA VAL A 104 -0.30 -13.93 2.43
C VAL A 104 0.31 -15.03 3.26
N ASP A 105 -0.50 -16.08 3.52
CA ASP A 105 -0.12 -17.21 4.35
C ASP A 105 -0.12 -18.48 3.51
N PHE A 106 0.97 -19.24 3.64
CA PHE A 106 1.16 -20.48 2.87
C PHE A 106 0.92 -21.70 3.74
#